data_85096c67b6a0405d77857b3b1a1b0f29
#
_entry.id   85096c67b6a0405d77857b3b1a1b0f29
#
_cell.length_a   1.000
_cell.length_b   1.000
_cell.length_c   1.000
_cell.angle_alpha   90.00
_cell.angle_beta   90.00
_cell.angle_gamma   90.00
#
_symmetry.space_group_name_H-M   'P 1'
#
loop_
_entity.id
_entity.type
_entity.pdbx_description
1 polymer ?
#
loop_
_entity_poly.entity_id
_entity_poly.type
_entity_poly.pdbx_seq_one_letter_code
_entity_poly.pdbx_strand_id
1 'polypeptide(L)'
;KDEFWERAVSTVEKINTRTSSHAVLYDLAELDKLKEEMNDSYLFVNATGVGMKPLEGQSVVPDKSYFRPELIVVDVPYSPLETKMRSMAKEVGCKTMNGLGMMLFQGSAAFELWTGEPMPIEHMKEVLNIKYD
;
A
#
# COMPACT_ATOMS: atom_id res chain seq x y z
N LYS A 1 3.85 5.94 -21.56
CA LYS A 1 5.08 5.20 -21.17
C LYS A 1 6.23 6.17 -21.34
N ASP A 2 6.56 6.76 -20.28
CA ASP A 2 7.26 8.00 -20.13
C ASP A 2 8.37 7.77 -19.09
N GLU A 3 8.93 8.81 -18.57
CA GLU A 3 9.96 8.82 -17.53
C GLU A 3 9.62 7.91 -16.33
N PHE A 4 8.35 7.77 -15.96
CA PHE A 4 7.96 6.89 -14.85
C PHE A 4 8.11 5.41 -15.19
N TRP A 5 7.81 5.02 -16.42
CA TRP A 5 8.00 3.65 -16.88
C TRP A 5 9.48 3.27 -16.92
N GLU A 6 10.34 4.13 -17.46
CA GLU A 6 11.79 3.90 -17.51
C GLU A 6 12.37 3.76 -16.09
N ARG A 7 11.91 4.57 -15.14
CA ARG A 7 12.30 4.44 -13.73
C ARG A 7 11.86 3.11 -13.12
N ALA A 8 10.66 2.64 -13.43
CA ALA A 8 10.16 1.35 -12.98
C ALA A 8 11.01 0.19 -13.54
N VAL A 9 11.32 0.21 -14.84
CA VAL A 9 12.22 -0.76 -15.49
C VAL A 9 13.58 -0.79 -14.78
N SER A 10 14.22 0.38 -14.58
CA SER A 10 15.50 0.47 -13.88
C SER A 10 15.43 -0.06 -12.44
N THR A 11 14.30 0.15 -11.76
CA THR A 11 14.10 -0.35 -10.39
C THR A 11 14.01 -1.88 -10.37
N VAL A 12 13.24 -2.47 -11.25
CA VAL A 12 13.13 -3.93 -11.40
C VAL A 12 14.49 -4.55 -11.72
N GLU A 13 15.24 -3.96 -12.65
CA GLU A 13 16.59 -4.41 -12.97
C GLU A 13 17.52 -4.39 -11.75
N LYS A 14 17.50 -3.30 -10.97
CA LYS A 14 18.30 -3.19 -9.73
C LYS A 14 17.92 -4.26 -8.70
N ILE A 15 16.63 -4.53 -8.51
CA ILE A 15 16.16 -5.57 -7.61
C ILE A 15 16.71 -6.93 -8.07
N ASN A 16 16.51 -7.27 -9.33
CA ASN A 16 16.87 -8.58 -9.87
C ASN A 16 18.38 -8.83 -9.96
N THR A 17 19.19 -7.76 -10.06
CA THR A 17 20.65 -7.87 -10.17
C THR A 17 21.41 -7.68 -8.86
N ARG A 18 20.80 -7.01 -7.87
CA ARG A 18 21.49 -6.63 -6.63
C ARG A 18 20.95 -7.30 -5.38
N THR A 19 19.87 -8.08 -5.51
CA THR A 19 19.23 -8.80 -4.40
C THR A 19 18.93 -10.23 -4.80
N SER A 20 18.57 -11.07 -3.83
CA SER A 20 18.07 -12.42 -4.07
C SER A 20 16.58 -12.47 -4.45
N SER A 21 15.91 -11.32 -4.48
CA SER A 21 14.50 -11.22 -4.83
C SER A 21 14.31 -11.19 -6.35
N HIS A 22 13.14 -11.62 -6.80
CA HIS A 22 12.73 -11.53 -8.19
C HIS A 22 11.54 -10.57 -8.33
N ALA A 23 11.67 -9.58 -9.20
CA ALA A 23 10.62 -8.61 -9.50
C ALA A 23 10.25 -8.67 -10.98
N VAL A 24 8.96 -8.48 -11.27
CA VAL A 24 8.42 -8.38 -12.62
C VAL A 24 7.62 -7.09 -12.73
N LEU A 25 7.68 -6.44 -13.90
CA LEU A 25 6.97 -5.20 -14.18
C LEU A 25 5.84 -5.48 -15.17
N TYR A 26 4.64 -5.06 -14.80
CA TYR A 26 3.47 -5.07 -15.67
C TYR A 26 2.88 -3.66 -15.79
N ASP A 27 2.16 -3.41 -16.88
CA ASP A 27 1.37 -2.19 -17.02
C ASP A 27 0.04 -2.37 -16.26
N LEU A 28 -0.26 -1.45 -15.36
CA LEU A 28 -1.51 -1.48 -14.57
C LEU A 28 -2.77 -1.42 -15.47
N ALA A 29 -2.65 -0.95 -16.70
CA ALA A 29 -3.73 -0.95 -17.68
C ALA A 29 -4.04 -2.35 -18.24
N GLU A 30 -3.17 -3.34 -18.04
CA GLU A 30 -3.40 -4.74 -18.40
C GLU A 30 -4.26 -5.42 -17.33
N LEU A 31 -5.56 -5.15 -17.35
CA LEU A 31 -6.49 -5.54 -16.28
C LEU A 31 -6.60 -7.05 -16.07
N ASP A 32 -6.52 -7.84 -17.14
CA ASP A 32 -6.53 -9.31 -17.05
C ASP A 32 -5.27 -9.81 -16.33
N LYS A 33 -4.12 -9.21 -16.65
CA LYS A 33 -2.87 -9.54 -15.97
C LYS A 33 -2.87 -9.11 -14.50
N LEU A 34 -3.39 -7.92 -14.20
CA LEU A 34 -3.59 -7.49 -12.82
C LEU A 34 -4.44 -8.50 -12.03
N LYS A 35 -5.52 -8.99 -12.63
CA LYS A 35 -6.40 -9.97 -11.98
C LYS A 35 -5.71 -11.30 -11.74
N GLU A 36 -4.95 -11.80 -12.72
CA GLU A 36 -4.14 -13.02 -12.61
C GLU A 36 -3.13 -12.89 -11.46
N GLU A 37 -2.32 -11.83 -11.47
CA GLU A 37 -1.29 -11.60 -10.45
C GLU A 37 -1.89 -11.41 -9.05
N MET A 38 -3.01 -10.69 -8.92
CA MET A 38 -3.70 -10.55 -7.63
C MET A 38 -4.24 -11.90 -7.12
N ASN A 39 -4.71 -12.77 -8.03
CA ASN A 39 -5.21 -14.09 -7.68
C ASN A 39 -4.11 -15.01 -7.14
N ASP A 40 -2.90 -14.87 -7.64
CA ASP A 40 -1.75 -15.69 -7.22
C ASP A 40 -0.96 -15.06 -6.06
N SER A 41 -1.25 -13.80 -5.72
CA SER A 41 -0.54 -13.06 -4.68
C SER A 41 -1.05 -13.38 -3.28
N TYR A 42 -0.16 -13.35 -2.29
CA TYR A 42 -0.50 -13.36 -0.87
C TYR A 42 -0.83 -11.95 -0.33
N LEU A 43 -0.16 -10.94 -0.88
CA LEU A 43 -0.22 -9.56 -0.45
C LEU A 43 -0.38 -8.63 -1.66
N PHE A 44 -1.34 -7.72 -1.60
CA PHE A 44 -1.50 -6.61 -2.53
C PHE A 44 -1.27 -5.27 -1.81
N VAL A 45 -0.41 -4.42 -2.36
CA VAL A 45 -0.08 -3.12 -1.77
C VAL A 45 -0.34 -2.00 -2.77
N ASN A 46 -1.25 -1.08 -2.46
CA ASN A 46 -1.36 0.19 -3.17
C ASN A 46 -0.41 1.21 -2.54
N ALA A 47 0.69 1.48 -3.22
CA ALA A 47 1.66 2.52 -2.84
C ALA A 47 1.58 3.75 -3.76
N THR A 48 0.41 4.00 -4.36
CA THR A 48 0.14 5.17 -5.21
C THR A 48 -0.64 6.23 -4.44
N GLY A 49 -0.85 7.40 -5.06
CA GLY A 49 -1.75 8.44 -4.53
C GLY A 49 -3.24 8.20 -4.83
N VAL A 50 -3.60 7.12 -5.52
CA VAL A 50 -5.00 6.82 -5.85
C VAL A 50 -5.77 6.45 -4.60
N GLY A 51 -6.93 7.09 -4.39
CA GLY A 51 -7.74 6.94 -3.20
C GLY A 51 -7.62 8.11 -2.21
N MET A 52 -6.59 8.97 -2.33
CA MET A 52 -6.45 10.21 -1.58
C MET A 52 -6.60 11.43 -2.50
N LYS A 53 -6.79 12.63 -1.95
CA LYS A 53 -6.92 13.87 -2.75
C LYS A 53 -5.70 14.08 -3.65
N PRO A 54 -5.89 14.49 -4.92
CA PRO A 54 -7.16 14.81 -5.58
C PRO A 54 -7.91 13.61 -6.19
N LEU A 55 -7.41 12.36 -6.02
CA LEU A 55 -7.95 11.14 -6.61
C LEU A 55 -8.86 10.36 -5.63
N GLU A 56 -9.46 11.07 -4.68
CA GLU A 56 -10.40 10.50 -3.70
C GLU A 56 -11.61 9.86 -4.40
N GLY A 57 -12.06 8.70 -3.89
CA GLY A 57 -13.14 7.93 -4.51
C GLY A 57 -12.73 7.08 -5.72
N GLN A 58 -11.49 7.20 -6.19
CA GLN A 58 -10.93 6.33 -7.22
C GLN A 58 -10.25 5.10 -6.58
N SER A 59 -9.98 4.10 -7.41
CA SER A 59 -9.30 2.86 -6.99
C SER A 59 -8.38 2.39 -8.10
N VAL A 60 -7.23 1.83 -7.74
CA VAL A 60 -6.30 1.18 -8.68
C VAL A 60 -6.85 -0.16 -9.16
N VAL A 61 -7.79 -0.75 -8.41
CA VAL A 61 -8.48 -2.00 -8.76
C VAL A 61 -9.89 -1.64 -9.23
N PRO A 62 -10.34 -2.13 -10.39
CA PRO A 62 -11.62 -1.72 -10.99
C PRO A 62 -12.85 -2.02 -10.15
N ASP A 63 -12.93 -3.24 -9.60
CA ASP A 63 -14.06 -3.72 -8.82
C ASP A 63 -13.67 -4.85 -7.85
N LYS A 64 -14.62 -5.28 -7.05
CA LYS A 64 -14.41 -6.29 -6.00
C LYS A 64 -14.13 -7.71 -6.49
N SER A 65 -14.35 -8.03 -7.77
CA SER A 65 -14.06 -9.36 -8.32
C SER A 65 -12.56 -9.67 -8.45
N TYR A 66 -11.71 -8.69 -8.18
CA TYR A 66 -10.24 -8.84 -8.14
C TYR A 66 -9.73 -9.32 -6.78
N PHE A 67 -10.56 -9.25 -5.74
CA PHE A 67 -10.20 -9.65 -4.39
C PHE A 67 -10.70 -11.05 -4.06
N ARG A 68 -10.02 -11.71 -3.14
CA ARG A 68 -10.44 -12.96 -2.50
C ARG A 68 -10.15 -12.90 -0.99
N PRO A 69 -10.88 -13.61 -0.13
CA PRO A 69 -10.77 -13.48 1.32
C PRO A 69 -9.37 -13.72 1.90
N GLU A 70 -8.56 -14.54 1.22
CA GLU A 70 -7.20 -14.90 1.65
C GLU A 70 -6.16 -13.82 1.31
N LEU A 71 -6.49 -12.87 0.43
CA LEU A 71 -5.57 -11.79 0.04
C LEU A 71 -5.47 -10.77 1.18
N ILE A 72 -4.25 -10.44 1.58
CA ILE A 72 -3.99 -9.31 2.46
C ILE A 72 -3.86 -8.05 1.59
N VAL A 73 -4.63 -7.01 1.91
CA VAL A 73 -4.66 -5.76 1.15
C VAL A 73 -4.14 -4.61 2.01
N VAL A 74 -3.05 -4.01 1.58
CA VAL A 74 -2.45 -2.83 2.22
C VAL A 74 -2.65 -1.61 1.34
N ASP A 75 -3.19 -0.56 1.92
CA ASP A 75 -3.40 0.72 1.26
C ASP A 75 -2.56 1.78 1.97
N VAL A 76 -1.46 2.20 1.34
CA VAL A 76 -0.54 3.19 1.91
C VAL A 76 -1.20 4.56 2.15
N PRO A 77 -2.15 5.03 1.32
CA PRO A 77 -3.03 6.14 1.69
C PRO A 77 -3.64 5.99 3.09
N TYR A 78 -3.70 7.10 3.83
CA TYR A 78 -4.27 7.17 5.19
C TYR A 78 -5.31 8.29 5.34
N SER A 79 -5.52 9.10 4.31
CA SER A 79 -6.54 10.14 4.26
C SER A 79 -7.25 10.12 2.89
N PRO A 80 -8.52 9.66 2.83
CA PRO A 80 -9.37 9.24 3.94
C PRO A 80 -8.90 7.96 4.62
N LEU A 81 -9.38 7.67 5.83
CA LEU A 81 -9.07 6.44 6.58
C LEU A 81 -9.58 5.18 5.87
N GLU A 82 -10.66 5.33 5.13
CA GLU A 82 -11.28 4.27 4.32
C GLU A 82 -11.31 4.73 2.86
N THR A 83 -10.49 4.11 2.02
CA THR A 83 -10.51 4.33 0.57
C THR A 83 -11.51 3.40 -0.12
N LYS A 84 -11.89 3.72 -1.35
CA LYS A 84 -12.76 2.85 -2.17
C LYS A 84 -12.16 1.44 -2.32
N MET A 85 -10.85 1.35 -2.55
CA MET A 85 -10.17 0.06 -2.69
C MET A 85 -10.28 -0.79 -1.42
N ARG A 86 -10.00 -0.18 -0.25
CA ARG A 86 -10.12 -0.86 1.05
C ARG A 86 -11.54 -1.30 1.36
N SER A 87 -12.54 -0.45 1.08
CA SER A 87 -13.95 -0.79 1.25
C SER A 87 -14.32 -2.03 0.44
N MET A 88 -13.96 -2.07 -0.85
CA MET A 88 -14.19 -3.23 -1.72
C MET A 88 -13.52 -4.51 -1.21
N ALA A 89 -12.27 -4.40 -0.73
CA ALA A 89 -11.53 -5.53 -0.17
C ALA A 89 -12.19 -6.08 1.11
N LYS A 90 -12.65 -5.19 2.01
CA LYS A 90 -13.39 -5.56 3.22
C LYS A 90 -14.72 -6.24 2.92
N GLU A 91 -15.47 -5.75 1.92
CA GLU A 91 -16.73 -6.39 1.49
C GLU A 91 -16.55 -7.85 1.07
N VAL A 92 -15.40 -8.18 0.49
CA VAL A 92 -15.05 -9.56 0.09
C VAL A 92 -14.51 -10.39 1.27
N GLY A 93 -14.13 -9.76 2.37
CA GLY A 93 -13.60 -10.43 3.56
C GLY A 93 -12.07 -10.46 3.63
N CYS A 94 -11.38 -9.64 2.83
CA CYS A 94 -9.92 -9.50 2.91
C CYS A 94 -9.50 -8.89 4.25
N LYS A 95 -8.36 -9.34 4.77
CA LYS A 95 -7.65 -8.59 5.80
C LYS A 95 -7.05 -7.32 5.18
N THR A 96 -7.37 -6.16 5.75
CA THR A 96 -6.90 -4.88 5.21
C THR A 96 -6.08 -4.09 6.22
N MET A 97 -5.16 -3.28 5.73
CA MET A 97 -4.37 -2.32 6.51
C MET A 97 -4.32 -0.98 5.80
N ASN A 98 -4.25 0.13 6.55
CA ASN A 98 -4.02 1.47 6.00
C ASN A 98 -2.62 2.01 6.34
N GLY A 99 -2.27 3.18 5.80
CA GLY A 99 -0.96 3.79 5.98
C GLY A 99 -0.70 4.45 7.34
N LEU A 100 -1.69 4.51 8.26
CA LEU A 100 -1.52 5.17 9.55
C LEU A 100 -0.40 4.54 10.41
N GLY A 101 -0.36 3.21 10.46
CA GLY A 101 0.70 2.50 11.18
C GLY A 101 2.08 2.84 10.62
N MET A 102 2.22 2.78 9.30
CA MET A 102 3.46 3.15 8.62
C MET A 102 3.86 4.59 8.93
N MET A 103 2.93 5.55 8.89
CA MET A 103 3.17 6.94 9.21
C MET A 103 3.65 7.12 10.65
N LEU A 104 3.03 6.45 11.62
CA LEU A 104 3.40 6.52 13.02
C LEU A 104 4.80 5.94 13.28
N PHE A 105 5.07 4.74 12.77
CA PHE A 105 6.34 4.07 13.04
C PHE A 105 7.54 4.71 12.32
N GLN A 106 7.35 5.22 11.09
CA GLN A 106 8.41 5.99 10.45
C GLN A 106 8.69 7.30 11.19
N GLY A 107 7.64 7.95 11.71
CA GLY A 107 7.77 9.13 12.57
C GLY A 107 8.49 8.82 13.87
N SER A 108 8.21 7.68 14.49
CA SER A 108 8.92 7.20 15.67
C SER A 108 10.41 7.01 15.43
N ALA A 109 10.78 6.36 14.34
CA ALA A 109 12.18 6.16 13.96
C ALA A 109 12.90 7.49 13.70
N ALA A 110 12.24 8.44 13.03
CA ALA A 110 12.81 9.77 12.80
C ALA A 110 12.96 10.57 14.11
N PHE A 111 11.99 10.49 15.00
CA PHE A 111 12.04 11.13 16.32
C PHE A 111 13.24 10.64 17.13
N GLU A 112 13.42 9.33 17.23
CA GLU A 112 14.54 8.72 17.93
C GLU A 112 15.89 9.13 17.31
N LEU A 113 15.97 9.15 15.97
CA LEU A 113 17.18 9.59 15.26
C LEU A 113 17.55 11.05 15.57
N TRP A 114 16.55 11.93 15.72
CA TRP A 114 16.79 13.36 15.95
C TRP A 114 17.01 13.73 17.42
N THR A 115 16.38 13.02 18.34
CA THR A 115 16.40 13.36 19.75
C THR A 115 17.30 12.45 20.59
N GLY A 116 17.58 11.24 20.10
CA GLY A 116 18.21 10.18 20.88
C GLY A 116 17.31 9.48 21.87
N GLU A 117 16.00 9.84 21.91
CA GLU A 117 15.02 9.31 22.84
C GLU A 117 13.89 8.58 22.10
N PRO A 118 13.38 7.47 22.65
CA PRO A 118 12.27 6.74 22.04
C PRO A 118 10.97 7.58 22.08
N MET A 119 10.23 7.61 20.97
CA MET A 119 8.92 8.26 20.92
C MET A 119 7.90 7.48 21.77
N PRO A 120 7.09 8.13 22.59
CA PRO A 120 6.04 7.48 23.39
C PRO A 120 4.85 7.05 22.51
N ILE A 121 5.01 5.95 21.77
CA ILE A 121 4.08 5.48 20.71
C ILE A 121 2.66 5.31 21.26
N GLU A 122 2.48 4.69 22.43
CA GLU A 122 1.14 4.44 22.98
C GLU A 122 0.42 5.76 23.33
N HIS A 123 1.14 6.72 23.88
CA HIS A 123 0.59 8.06 24.11
C HIS A 123 0.21 8.75 22.79
N MET A 124 1.04 8.64 21.77
CA MET A 124 0.73 9.20 20.45
C MET A 124 -0.49 8.55 19.80
N LYS A 125 -0.67 7.25 19.96
CA LYS A 125 -1.88 6.54 19.49
C LYS A 125 -3.13 7.09 20.17
N GLU A 126 -3.09 7.28 21.48
CA GLU A 126 -4.21 7.83 22.25
C GLU A 126 -4.55 9.26 21.81
N VAL A 127 -3.55 10.15 21.76
CA VAL A 127 -3.73 11.57 21.39
C VAL A 127 -4.25 11.73 19.96
N LEU A 128 -3.74 10.95 19.03
CA LEU A 128 -4.12 10.99 17.62
C LEU A 128 -5.32 10.09 17.28
N ASN A 129 -5.89 9.39 18.27
CA ASN A 129 -6.97 8.43 18.12
C ASN A 129 -6.70 7.43 16.97
N ILE A 130 -5.44 6.97 16.86
CA ILE A 130 -5.02 6.01 15.85
C ILE A 130 -5.48 4.62 16.27
N LYS A 131 -6.38 4.06 15.49
CA LYS A 131 -6.77 2.64 15.59
C LYS A 131 -6.16 1.91 14.40
N TYR A 132 -5.44 0.84 14.70
CA TYR A 132 -5.05 -0.12 13.65
C TYR A 132 -6.18 -1.11 13.45
N ASP A 133 -6.38 -1.46 12.21
CA ASP A 133 -7.22 -2.63 11.88
C ASP A 133 -6.36 -3.89 11.94
#